data_45445b0c78c8d2ac0ca31c32d9289a5a
#
_entry.id   45445b0c78c8d2ac0ca31c32d9289a5a
#
_cell.length_a   1.000
_cell.length_b   1.000
_cell.length_c   1.000
_cell.angle_alpha   90.00
_cell.angle_beta   90.00
_cell.angle_gamma   90.00
#
_symmetry.space_group_name_H-M   'P 1'
#
loop_
_entity.id
_entity.type
_entity.pdbx_description
1 polymer ?
#
loop_
_entity_poly.entity_id
_entity_poly.type
_entity_poly.pdbx_seq_one_letter_code
_entity_poly.pdbx_strand_id
1 'polypeptide(L)'
;SGSMPDGQAVGLSAGQIAVAQGYISVGKQLGVPREAMVIAIMMSLQETTLRMLANANVPASFQFPHDGVGSDHDSVGSAQQRPAAGWGTVAELMDLTYNARAFYGGPSGPNKGSPRGLLDVPGWSAMSKGQAAQAVQVSAFPELYARWEQQATAI
;
A
#
# COMPACT_ATOMS: atom_id res chain seq x y z
N SER A 1 12.41 -8.64 12.22
CA SER A 1 13.09 -8.33 11.55
C SER A 1 13.43 -8.61 10.47
N GLY A 2 13.68 -8.44 10.13
CA GLY A 2 14.12 -8.21 9.12
C GLY A 2 15.01 -8.87 8.21
N SER A 3 15.18 -9.99 8.31
CA SER A 3 15.95 -10.77 7.39
C SER A 3 15.15 -11.12 6.19
N MET A 4 15.72 -10.94 5.04
CA MET A 4 15.17 -11.47 3.81
C MET A 4 15.33 -12.98 3.77
N PRO A 5 14.47 -13.68 3.04
CA PRO A 5 14.63 -15.14 2.87
C PRO A 5 15.97 -15.54 2.31
N ASP A 6 16.62 -14.66 1.54
CA ASP A 6 17.94 -14.92 1.00
C ASP A 6 19.05 -14.58 1.99
N GLY A 7 18.69 -14.28 3.23
CA GLY A 7 19.66 -13.96 4.27
C GLY A 7 20.02 -12.51 4.36
N GLN A 8 19.54 -11.67 3.47
CA GLN A 8 19.81 -10.26 3.60
C GLN A 8 18.97 -9.66 4.69
N ALA A 9 19.57 -8.83 5.49
CA ALA A 9 18.80 -7.96 6.34
C ALA A 9 17.98 -7.08 5.44
N VAL A 10 16.75 -6.91 5.81
CA VAL A 10 15.87 -6.07 5.04
C VAL A 10 16.39 -4.65 5.02
N GLY A 11 17.07 -4.23 6.07
CA GLY A 11 17.59 -2.88 6.12
C GLY A 11 16.50 -1.82 6.21
N LEU A 12 15.34 -2.18 6.71
CA LEU A 12 14.23 -1.24 6.81
C LEU A 12 14.47 -0.25 7.95
N SER A 13 14.18 1.02 7.69
CA SER A 13 14.18 2.03 8.74
C SER A 13 13.00 1.83 9.67
N ALA A 14 13.02 2.54 10.80
CA ALA A 14 11.89 2.52 11.73
C ALA A 14 10.59 2.98 11.04
N GLY A 15 10.68 3.97 10.16
CA GLY A 15 9.50 4.44 9.41
C GLY A 15 8.95 3.38 8.47
N GLN A 16 9.83 2.66 7.78
CA GLN A 16 9.41 1.58 6.88
C GLN A 16 8.78 0.43 7.66
N ILE A 17 9.34 0.07 8.80
CA ILE A 17 8.76 -0.95 9.67
C ILE A 17 7.38 -0.51 10.15
N ALA A 18 7.23 0.76 10.51
CA ALA A 18 5.93 1.29 10.95
C ALA A 18 4.88 1.19 9.85
N VAL A 19 5.25 1.45 8.59
CA VAL A 19 4.33 1.30 7.46
C VAL A 19 3.90 -0.17 7.31
N ALA A 20 4.85 -1.10 7.33
CA ALA A 20 4.52 -2.52 7.24
C ALA A 20 3.59 -2.95 8.37
N GLN A 21 3.90 -2.52 9.60
CA GLN A 21 3.05 -2.82 10.76
C GLN A 21 1.66 -2.24 10.63
N GLY A 22 1.52 -1.07 10.01
CA GLY A 22 0.23 -0.45 9.76
C GLY A 22 -0.65 -1.31 8.86
N TYR A 23 -0.09 -1.81 7.76
CA TYR A 23 -0.83 -2.73 6.87
C TYR A 23 -1.21 -4.02 7.58
N ILE A 24 -0.31 -4.57 8.38
CA ILE A 24 -0.59 -5.80 9.13
C ILE A 24 -1.68 -5.56 10.18
N SER A 25 -1.57 -4.47 10.93
CA SER A 25 -2.53 -4.14 11.98
C SER A 25 -3.93 -3.94 11.41
N VAL A 26 -4.05 -3.16 10.34
CA VAL A 26 -5.34 -2.93 9.69
C VAL A 26 -5.88 -4.23 9.09
N GLY A 27 -5.01 -5.02 8.46
CA GLY A 27 -5.43 -6.32 7.93
C GLY A 27 -6.00 -7.24 8.99
N LYS A 28 -5.36 -7.28 10.15
CA LYS A 28 -5.87 -8.07 11.28
C LYS A 28 -7.20 -7.54 11.82
N GLN A 29 -7.34 -6.23 11.91
CA GLN A 29 -8.60 -5.63 12.35
C GLN A 29 -9.74 -5.96 11.40
N LEU A 30 -9.47 -6.01 10.10
CA LEU A 30 -10.46 -6.33 9.09
C LEU A 30 -10.70 -7.83 8.93
N GLY A 31 -9.86 -8.66 9.57
CA GLY A 31 -9.96 -10.11 9.45
C GLY A 31 -9.55 -10.65 8.10
N VAL A 32 -8.69 -9.93 7.36
CA VAL A 32 -8.24 -10.42 6.05
C VAL A 32 -7.27 -11.57 6.20
N PRO A 33 -7.18 -12.47 5.22
CA PRO A 33 -6.21 -13.55 5.27
C PRO A 33 -4.78 -13.01 5.10
N ARG A 34 -3.80 -13.84 5.50
CA ARG A 34 -2.39 -13.45 5.43
C ARG A 34 -1.98 -13.04 4.02
N GLU A 35 -2.51 -13.70 3.00
CA GLU A 35 -2.21 -13.38 1.60
C GLU A 35 -2.54 -11.93 1.26
N ALA A 36 -3.63 -11.40 1.80
CA ALA A 36 -4.00 -10.01 1.56
C ALA A 36 -2.98 -9.05 2.16
N MET A 37 -2.46 -9.37 3.34
CA MET A 37 -1.43 -8.54 3.96
C MET A 37 -0.11 -8.61 3.19
N VAL A 38 0.24 -9.77 2.67
CA VAL A 38 1.42 -9.92 1.81
C VAL A 38 1.26 -9.06 0.54
N ILE A 39 0.08 -9.11 -0.08
CA ILE A 39 -0.19 -8.29 -1.27
C ILE A 39 -0.05 -6.80 -0.97
N ALA A 40 -0.57 -6.36 0.17
CA ALA A 40 -0.48 -4.95 0.57
C ALA A 40 0.98 -4.50 0.73
N ILE A 41 1.79 -5.32 1.36
CA ILE A 41 3.21 -5.01 1.57
C ILE A 41 3.98 -5.05 0.25
N MET A 42 3.70 -6.04 -0.62
CA MET A 42 4.28 -6.06 -1.98
C MET A 42 3.96 -4.78 -2.73
N MET A 43 2.72 -4.36 -2.68
CA MET A 43 2.27 -3.14 -3.33
C MET A 43 3.04 -1.94 -2.81
N SER A 44 3.11 -1.76 -1.50
CA SER A 44 3.80 -0.61 -0.92
C SER A 44 5.30 -0.65 -1.18
N LEU A 45 5.93 -1.83 -1.16
CA LEU A 45 7.33 -1.97 -1.52
C LEU A 45 7.58 -1.45 -2.94
N GLN A 46 6.71 -1.78 -3.87
CA GLN A 46 6.86 -1.31 -5.26
C GLN A 46 6.56 0.18 -5.38
N GLU A 47 5.52 0.67 -4.74
CA GLU A 47 5.10 2.06 -4.92
C GLU A 47 6.02 3.04 -4.23
N THR A 48 6.48 2.73 -3.01
CA THR A 48 7.16 3.72 -2.17
C THR A 48 8.31 3.13 -1.37
N THR A 49 8.61 1.85 -1.52
CA THR A 49 9.52 1.10 -0.62
C THR A 49 9.11 1.25 0.85
N LEU A 50 7.82 1.07 1.13
CA LEU A 50 7.25 1.17 2.48
C LEU A 50 7.46 2.54 3.12
N ARG A 51 7.25 3.62 2.35
CA ARG A 51 7.39 4.97 2.89
C ARG A 51 6.12 5.77 2.66
N MET A 52 5.81 6.65 3.62
CA MET A 52 4.73 7.62 3.45
C MET A 52 5.30 8.78 2.65
N LEU A 53 4.91 8.91 1.39
CA LEU A 53 5.44 9.99 0.55
C LEU A 53 4.48 11.16 0.49
N ALA A 54 5.00 12.37 0.74
CA ALA A 54 4.36 13.59 0.29
C ALA A 54 4.60 13.71 -1.21
N ASN A 55 3.96 14.66 -1.87
CA ASN A 55 4.11 14.85 -3.31
C ASN A 55 4.41 16.31 -3.62
N ALA A 56 5.46 16.54 -4.41
CA ALA A 56 5.89 17.88 -4.79
C ALA A 56 4.79 18.67 -5.52
N ASN A 57 3.86 17.95 -6.19
CA ASN A 57 2.74 18.59 -6.88
C ASN A 57 1.55 18.85 -5.96
N VAL A 58 1.62 18.43 -4.70
CA VAL A 58 0.53 18.55 -3.73
C VAL A 58 1.07 19.24 -2.48
N PRO A 59 1.15 20.58 -2.47
CA PRO A 59 1.76 21.30 -1.34
C PRO A 59 1.17 20.95 0.02
N ALA A 60 -0.13 20.70 0.08
CA ALA A 60 -0.80 20.36 1.34
C ALA A 60 -0.27 19.05 1.95
N SER A 61 0.32 18.16 1.15
CA SER A 61 0.82 16.89 1.65
C SER A 61 2.01 17.06 2.60
N PHE A 62 2.74 18.15 2.46
CA PHE A 62 3.90 18.41 3.32
C PHE A 62 3.53 18.76 4.76
N GLN A 63 2.28 19.06 5.03
CA GLN A 63 1.81 19.36 6.38
C GLN A 63 1.67 18.13 7.26
N PHE A 64 1.74 16.95 6.68
CA PHE A 64 1.57 15.69 7.38
C PHE A 64 2.91 14.98 7.53
N PRO A 65 3.08 14.13 8.56
CA PRO A 65 4.32 13.36 8.69
C PRO A 65 4.57 12.53 7.44
N HIS A 66 5.80 12.57 6.94
CA HIS A 66 6.16 11.83 5.73
C HIS A 66 7.63 11.44 5.80
N ASP A 67 7.99 10.40 5.02
CA ASP A 67 9.32 9.82 5.02
C ASP A 67 10.07 10.12 3.74
N GLY A 68 9.47 10.82 2.82
CA GLY A 68 10.07 11.17 1.54
C GLY A 68 9.08 11.92 0.67
N VAL A 69 9.50 12.24 -0.55
CA VAL A 69 8.72 13.06 -1.48
C VAL A 69 8.68 12.38 -2.84
N GLY A 70 7.48 12.20 -3.36
CA GLY A 70 7.26 11.74 -4.73
C GLY A 70 6.85 12.88 -5.65
N SER A 71 6.66 12.57 -6.92
CA SER A 71 6.27 13.57 -7.91
C SER A 71 5.31 13.02 -8.97
N ASP A 72 4.77 11.82 -8.77
CA ASP A 72 3.88 11.21 -9.75
C ASP A 72 2.46 11.74 -9.57
N HIS A 73 1.98 12.52 -10.53
CA HIS A 73 0.63 13.12 -10.51
C HIS A 73 0.32 13.74 -9.14
N ASP A 74 -0.81 13.39 -8.52
CA ASP A 74 -1.15 13.79 -7.16
C ASP A 74 -1.10 12.61 -6.17
N SER A 75 -0.32 11.58 -6.49
CA SER A 75 -0.20 10.38 -5.66
C SER A 75 0.49 10.68 -4.33
N VAL A 76 -0.10 10.25 -3.23
CA VAL A 76 0.44 10.47 -1.90
C VAL A 76 0.31 9.21 -1.04
N GLY A 77 1.11 9.15 0.01
CA GLY A 77 1.07 8.06 0.99
C GLY A 77 1.84 6.83 0.53
N SER A 78 1.73 5.77 1.32
CA SER A 78 2.53 4.56 1.11
C SER A 78 2.00 3.69 -0.04
N ALA A 79 0.77 3.93 -0.51
CA ALA A 79 0.16 3.22 -1.62
C ALA A 79 0.06 4.08 -2.88
N GLN A 80 0.52 5.33 -2.82
CA GLN A 80 0.44 6.25 -3.96
C GLN A 80 -0.98 6.39 -4.48
N GLN A 81 -1.89 6.63 -3.57
CA GLN A 81 -3.30 6.84 -3.89
C GLN A 81 -3.54 8.30 -4.28
N ARG A 82 -4.45 8.51 -5.21
CA ARG A 82 -4.69 9.84 -5.78
C ARG A 82 -5.99 10.45 -5.25
N PRO A 83 -5.93 11.63 -4.60
CA PRO A 83 -7.15 12.35 -4.23
C PRO A 83 -8.07 12.62 -5.42
N ALA A 84 -7.51 13.01 -6.57
CA ALA A 84 -8.30 13.30 -7.76
C ALA A 84 -9.01 12.07 -8.32
N ALA A 85 -8.54 10.87 -8.01
CA ALA A 85 -9.17 9.63 -8.44
C ALA A 85 -10.18 9.08 -7.42
N GLY A 86 -10.46 9.84 -6.36
CA GLY A 86 -11.51 9.47 -5.42
C GLY A 86 -11.05 8.57 -4.27
N TRP A 87 -9.74 8.38 -4.09
CA TRP A 87 -9.25 7.53 -3.02
C TRP A 87 -9.47 8.12 -1.63
N GLY A 88 -9.39 9.43 -1.50
CA GLY A 88 -9.60 10.15 -0.25
C GLY A 88 -9.05 11.57 -0.35
N THR A 89 -9.19 12.32 0.72
CA THR A 89 -8.55 13.65 0.81
C THR A 89 -7.06 13.48 1.03
N VAL A 90 -6.30 14.55 0.84
CA VAL A 90 -4.84 14.53 1.12
C VAL A 90 -4.59 14.11 2.57
N ALA A 91 -5.32 14.70 3.52
CA ALA A 91 -5.16 14.38 4.94
C ALA A 91 -5.44 12.90 5.22
N GLU A 92 -6.48 12.35 4.62
CA GLU A 92 -6.85 10.95 4.78
C GLU A 92 -5.78 10.02 4.22
N LEU A 93 -5.29 10.30 3.03
CA LEU A 93 -4.31 9.44 2.36
C LEU A 93 -2.91 9.54 2.98
N MET A 94 -2.63 10.63 3.67
CA MET A 94 -1.39 10.78 4.43
C MET A 94 -1.49 10.18 5.83
N ASP A 95 -2.62 9.59 6.18
CA ASP A 95 -2.84 8.81 7.40
C ASP A 95 -2.71 7.33 7.02
N LEU A 96 -1.75 6.66 7.62
CA LEU A 96 -1.43 5.27 7.27
C LEU A 96 -2.63 4.33 7.48
N THR A 97 -3.35 4.49 8.58
CA THR A 97 -4.51 3.65 8.86
C THR A 97 -5.57 3.81 7.77
N TYR A 98 -5.86 5.06 7.38
CA TYR A 98 -6.84 5.31 6.33
C TYR A 98 -6.37 4.76 4.98
N ASN A 99 -5.12 5.03 4.60
CA ASN A 99 -4.64 4.56 3.30
C ASN A 99 -4.60 3.03 3.23
N ALA A 100 -4.28 2.36 4.33
CA ALA A 100 -4.30 0.90 4.37
C ALA A 100 -5.74 0.37 4.22
N ARG A 101 -6.69 0.97 4.93
CA ARG A 101 -8.11 0.60 4.80
C ARG A 101 -8.63 0.83 3.39
N ALA A 102 -8.20 1.91 2.75
CA ALA A 102 -8.58 2.20 1.37
C ALA A 102 -8.02 1.15 0.42
N PHE A 103 -6.78 0.72 0.63
CA PHE A 103 -6.20 -0.34 -0.20
C PHE A 103 -6.94 -1.66 -0.03
N TYR A 104 -7.20 -2.09 1.21
CA TYR A 104 -7.96 -3.33 1.40
C TYR A 104 -9.37 -3.23 0.87
N GLY A 105 -10.01 -2.10 1.05
CA GLY A 105 -11.38 -1.89 0.58
C GLY A 105 -12.39 -2.81 1.27
N GLY A 106 -13.28 -3.38 0.49
CA GLY A 106 -14.34 -4.24 1.00
C GLY A 106 -15.54 -3.45 1.50
N PRO A 107 -16.57 -4.15 2.02
CA PRO A 107 -17.82 -3.50 2.44
C PRO A 107 -17.63 -2.48 3.55
N SER A 108 -16.63 -2.70 4.42
CA SER A 108 -16.32 -1.76 5.51
C SER A 108 -15.25 -0.75 5.14
N GLY A 109 -14.76 -0.77 3.90
CA GLY A 109 -13.76 0.18 3.45
C GLY A 109 -14.33 1.58 3.25
N PRO A 110 -13.47 2.60 3.21
CA PRO A 110 -13.94 3.99 3.16
C PRO A 110 -14.60 4.38 1.84
N ASN A 111 -14.31 3.65 0.74
CA ASN A 111 -14.73 4.07 -0.59
C ASN A 111 -15.90 3.27 -1.15
N LYS A 112 -16.38 2.29 -0.42
CA LYS A 112 -17.56 1.51 -0.83
C LYS A 112 -17.41 0.91 -2.24
N GLY A 113 -16.21 0.46 -2.59
CA GLY A 113 -15.94 -0.18 -3.86
C GLY A 113 -15.64 0.74 -5.03
N SER A 114 -15.59 2.05 -4.84
CA SER A 114 -15.30 3.01 -5.91
C SER A 114 -14.45 4.18 -5.40
N PRO A 115 -13.14 4.18 -5.60
CA PRO A 115 -12.34 3.13 -6.24
C PRO A 115 -12.32 1.84 -5.41
N ARG A 116 -12.17 0.72 -6.13
CA ARG A 116 -12.21 -0.58 -5.45
C ARG A 116 -10.86 -0.91 -4.81
N GLY A 117 -10.92 -1.42 -3.59
CA GLY A 117 -9.75 -1.97 -2.93
C GLY A 117 -9.61 -3.45 -3.24
N LEU A 118 -8.64 -4.10 -2.58
CA LEU A 118 -8.32 -5.50 -2.86
C LEU A 118 -9.53 -6.43 -2.66
N LEU A 119 -10.25 -6.26 -1.56
CA LEU A 119 -11.38 -7.13 -1.24
C LEU A 119 -12.56 -6.92 -2.18
N ASP A 120 -12.56 -5.81 -2.94
CA ASP A 120 -13.61 -5.51 -3.91
C ASP A 120 -13.31 -6.13 -5.28
N VAL A 121 -12.11 -6.64 -5.49
CA VAL A 121 -11.71 -7.23 -6.77
C VAL A 121 -12.23 -8.66 -6.85
N PRO A 122 -13.17 -8.96 -7.78
CA PRO A 122 -13.69 -10.32 -7.89
C PRO A 122 -12.57 -11.32 -8.18
N GLY A 123 -12.49 -12.37 -7.40
CA GLY A 123 -11.52 -13.45 -7.62
C GLY A 123 -10.09 -13.11 -7.23
N TRP A 124 -9.87 -12.06 -6.44
CA TRP A 124 -8.51 -11.65 -6.08
C TRP A 124 -7.70 -12.78 -5.43
N SER A 125 -8.34 -13.60 -4.62
CA SER A 125 -7.65 -14.67 -3.91
C SER A 125 -7.19 -15.81 -4.82
N ALA A 126 -7.75 -15.91 -6.01
CA ALA A 126 -7.35 -16.88 -7.01
C ALA A 126 -6.29 -16.32 -7.98
N MET A 127 -6.04 -15.03 -7.93
CA MET A 127 -4.99 -14.41 -8.75
C MET A 127 -3.63 -14.64 -8.13
N SER A 128 -2.56 -14.51 -8.94
CA SER A 128 -1.23 -14.34 -8.34
C SER A 128 -1.23 -13.05 -7.53
N LYS A 129 -0.35 -12.97 -6.53
CA LYS A 129 -0.30 -11.79 -5.66
C LYS A 129 0.03 -10.52 -6.45
N GLY A 130 0.93 -10.63 -7.43
CA GLY A 130 1.25 -9.49 -8.28
C GLY A 130 0.07 -9.03 -9.11
N GLN A 131 -0.71 -9.96 -9.66
CA GLN A 131 -1.92 -9.61 -10.40
C GLN A 131 -2.96 -8.94 -9.52
N ALA A 132 -3.11 -9.42 -8.28
CA ALA A 132 -4.07 -8.83 -7.35
C ALA A 132 -3.66 -7.38 -7.00
N ALA A 133 -2.38 -7.14 -6.74
CA ALA A 133 -1.88 -5.78 -6.50
C ALA A 133 -2.16 -4.88 -7.71
N GLN A 134 -1.88 -5.37 -8.91
CA GLN A 134 -2.13 -4.62 -10.15
C GLN A 134 -3.61 -4.30 -10.33
N ALA A 135 -4.49 -5.22 -9.97
CA ALA A 135 -5.93 -5.00 -10.13
C ALA A 135 -6.42 -3.79 -9.33
N VAL A 136 -5.77 -3.51 -8.19
CA VAL A 136 -6.08 -2.33 -7.37
C VAL A 136 -5.36 -1.10 -7.90
N GLN A 137 -4.06 -1.21 -8.15
CA GLN A 137 -3.20 -0.05 -8.42
C GLN A 137 -3.23 0.42 -9.87
N VAL A 138 -3.53 -0.45 -10.81
CA VAL A 138 -3.58 -0.16 -12.26
C VAL A 138 -2.32 0.59 -12.70
N SER A 139 -1.16 0.01 -12.36
CA SER A 139 0.13 0.61 -12.64
C SER A 139 0.51 0.43 -14.11
N ALA A 140 1.36 1.32 -14.62
CA ALA A 140 1.96 1.17 -15.93
C ALA A 140 2.96 0.00 -16.00
N PHE A 141 3.39 -0.54 -14.84
CA PHE A 141 4.39 -1.60 -14.76
C PHE A 141 3.84 -2.77 -13.93
N PRO A 142 2.83 -3.49 -14.46
CA PRO A 142 2.14 -4.53 -13.68
C PRO A 142 3.03 -5.67 -13.22
N GLU A 143 4.12 -5.94 -13.94
CA GLU A 143 5.01 -7.05 -13.60
C GLU A 143 5.92 -6.77 -12.41
N LEU A 144 6.03 -5.53 -11.99
CA LEU A 144 7.01 -5.18 -10.95
C LEU A 144 6.55 -5.53 -9.54
N TYR A 145 5.26 -5.74 -9.33
CA TYR A 145 4.78 -6.10 -7.98
C TYR A 145 5.28 -7.47 -7.56
N ALA A 146 5.28 -8.43 -8.46
CA ALA A 146 5.62 -9.81 -8.15
C ALA A 146 7.05 -9.98 -7.63
N ARG A 147 7.97 -9.13 -8.02
CA ARG A 147 9.37 -9.22 -7.58
C ARG A 147 9.55 -9.03 -6.08
N TRP A 148 8.54 -8.46 -5.41
CA TRP A 148 8.60 -8.19 -3.98
C TRP A 148 7.95 -9.27 -3.13
N GLU A 149 7.40 -10.32 -3.73
CA GLU A 149 6.62 -11.31 -2.97
C GLU A 149 7.45 -11.98 -1.89
N GLN A 150 8.67 -12.39 -2.20
CA GLN A 150 9.52 -13.08 -1.25
C GLN A 150 9.86 -12.17 -0.07
N GLN A 151 10.21 -10.94 -0.33
CA GLN A 151 10.52 -9.98 0.72
C GLN A 151 9.31 -9.65 1.57
N ALA A 152 8.17 -9.42 0.96
CA ALA A 152 6.93 -9.12 1.67
C ALA A 152 6.52 -10.29 2.57
N THR A 153 6.68 -11.51 2.11
CA THR A 153 6.35 -12.70 2.88
C THR A 153 7.23 -12.82 4.13
N ALA A 154 8.48 -12.35 4.06
CA ALA A 154 9.40 -12.40 5.18
C ALA A 154 9.12 -11.33 6.24
N ILE A 155 8.39 -10.30 5.89
CA ILE A 155 8.01 -9.25 6.83
C ILE A 155 6.78 -9.69 7.64
#